data_9c1d8f52c443e2df5dc810a1b2d5b738
#
_entry.id   9c1d8f52c443e2df5dc810a1b2d5b738
#
_cell.length_a   1.000
_cell.length_b   1.000
_cell.length_c   1.000
_cell.angle_alpha   90.00
_cell.angle_beta   90.00
_cell.angle_gamma   90.00
#
_symmetry.space_group_name_H-M   'P 1'
#
loop_
_entity.id
_entity.type
_entity.pdbx_description
1 polymer ?
#
loop_
_entity_poly.entity_id
_entity_poly.type
_entity_poly.pdbx_seq_one_letter_code
_entity_poly.pdbx_strand_id
1 'polypeptide(L)'
;MRIRQMLVDKNRYKYKCPYSMNATRIVVHNTANDASANNEIKYMISNNNEVSFHLAVDDKEAVQGIPFNRNTWNAGDGNGKGNREGLSIEICYSKSGGDKFIKAEKNAAKIIATLLKERNWGIDKVTKHQDYSKKYCPHRTLDMGWDRFLNMIKEELNSADYPSKPKYTGNITYKVYDNIKKTYLPPVINDQDYAGNKNHAIGGIKAKAQHGNLYIKCHIIGKKAWEETVSLNEKNFTSSSSNAYSGILGKNIDMVKIWSDSGHVDYRASSVGTNFYEWVSSKSVNLPGHNSYAGVKGKPIDRIQMK
;
A
#
# COMPACT_ATOMS: atom_id res chain seq x y z
N MET A 1 9.49 10.75 7.32
CA MET A 1 9.90 12.11 6.81
C MET A 1 8.68 12.82 6.24
N ARG A 2 8.47 14.11 6.55
CA ARG A 2 7.33 14.89 6.02
C ARG A 2 7.71 15.54 4.69
N ILE A 3 6.77 15.59 3.74
CA ILE A 3 6.91 16.31 2.47
C ILE A 3 6.50 17.77 2.69
N ARG A 4 7.40 18.71 2.42
CA ARG A 4 7.12 20.16 2.43
C ARG A 4 6.65 20.59 1.05
N GLN A 5 5.61 21.40 0.98
CA GLN A 5 5.08 21.91 -0.27
C GLN A 5 5.70 23.27 -0.64
N MET A 6 6.13 23.39 -1.91
CA MET A 6 6.54 24.61 -2.59
C MET A 6 5.98 24.52 -4.02
N LEU A 7 4.65 24.59 -4.13
CA LEU A 7 3.98 24.28 -5.37
C LEU A 7 4.15 25.39 -6.43
N VAL A 8 4.28 24.97 -7.67
CA VAL A 8 4.30 25.85 -8.85
C VAL A 8 3.04 26.69 -8.92
N ASP A 9 3.17 27.94 -9.33
CA ASP A 9 2.02 28.83 -9.55
C ASP A 9 1.11 28.30 -10.69
N LYS A 10 -0.19 28.46 -10.55
CA LYS A 10 -1.19 27.98 -11.53
C LYS A 10 -0.99 28.60 -12.93
N ASN A 11 -0.50 29.82 -13.03
CA ASN A 11 -0.21 30.47 -14.33
C ASN A 11 0.91 29.77 -15.12
N ARG A 12 1.73 28.94 -14.44
CA ARG A 12 2.79 28.13 -15.04
C ARG A 12 2.39 26.69 -15.36
N TYR A 13 1.17 26.29 -15.01
CA TYR A 13 0.70 24.92 -15.30
C TYR A 13 0.82 24.56 -16.78
N LYS A 14 0.55 25.52 -17.69
CA LYS A 14 0.68 25.31 -19.13
C LYS A 14 2.06 24.83 -19.60
N TYR A 15 3.12 25.18 -18.85
CA TYR A 15 4.49 24.73 -19.13
C TYR A 15 4.86 23.48 -18.33
N LYS A 16 4.49 23.46 -17.03
CA LYS A 16 5.02 22.48 -16.08
C LYS A 16 4.16 21.23 -15.92
N CYS A 17 2.84 21.37 -15.97
CA CYS A 17 1.91 20.28 -15.64
C CYS A 17 0.51 20.53 -16.25
N PRO A 18 0.42 20.65 -17.59
CA PRO A 18 -0.83 21.10 -18.25
C PRO A 18 -2.02 20.15 -18.06
N TYR A 19 -1.78 18.87 -17.76
CA TYR A 19 -2.83 17.88 -17.74
C TYR A 19 -3.11 17.38 -16.33
N SER A 20 -4.37 17.04 -16.07
CA SER A 20 -4.73 16.24 -14.90
C SER A 20 -4.14 14.82 -15.02
N MET A 21 -3.82 14.21 -13.91
CA MET A 21 -3.21 12.88 -13.82
C MET A 21 -3.87 12.05 -12.73
N ASN A 22 -4.10 10.77 -13.05
CA ASN A 22 -4.32 9.74 -12.07
C ASN A 22 -3.06 8.88 -12.04
N ALA A 23 -2.24 9.05 -11.01
CA ALA A 23 -0.96 8.37 -10.91
C ALA A 23 -1.15 6.86 -10.71
N THR A 24 -0.33 6.06 -11.40
CA THR A 24 -0.34 4.58 -11.31
C THR A 24 1.01 4.00 -10.94
N ARG A 25 2.06 4.83 -10.87
CA ARG A 25 3.45 4.41 -10.63
C ARG A 25 4.32 5.53 -10.08
N ILE A 26 5.53 5.19 -9.68
CA ILE A 26 6.59 6.13 -9.30
C ILE A 26 7.71 6.02 -10.34
N VAL A 27 8.25 7.16 -10.75
CA VAL A 27 9.42 7.23 -11.64
C VAL A 27 10.58 7.89 -10.89
N VAL A 28 11.67 7.16 -10.73
CA VAL A 28 12.85 7.59 -9.96
C VAL A 28 13.90 8.19 -10.90
N HIS A 29 14.47 9.31 -10.45
CA HIS A 29 15.51 10.05 -11.17
C HIS A 29 16.66 10.43 -10.22
N ASN A 30 17.79 10.82 -10.81
CA ASN A 30 18.87 11.52 -10.13
C ASN A 30 19.08 12.89 -10.80
N THR A 31 19.26 13.94 -9.98
CA THR A 31 19.38 15.34 -10.45
C THR A 31 20.57 15.63 -11.35
N ALA A 32 21.60 14.78 -11.35
CA ALA A 32 22.88 14.96 -12.06
C ALA A 32 23.64 16.25 -11.68
N ASN A 33 23.36 16.81 -10.52
CA ASN A 33 24.01 17.96 -9.92
C ASN A 33 24.11 17.81 -8.39
N ASP A 34 24.49 18.87 -7.67
CA ASP A 34 24.67 18.87 -6.22
C ASP A 34 23.79 19.93 -5.50
N ALA A 35 22.68 20.32 -6.13
CA ALA A 35 21.72 21.21 -5.49
C ALA A 35 20.89 20.46 -4.45
N SER A 36 20.38 21.22 -3.45
CA SER A 36 19.44 20.71 -2.45
C SER A 36 18.02 20.55 -3.05
N ALA A 37 17.16 19.76 -2.40
CA ALA A 37 15.76 19.61 -2.80
C ALA A 37 15.04 20.94 -2.92
N ASN A 38 15.28 21.86 -1.97
CA ASN A 38 14.73 23.22 -2.03
C ASN A 38 15.17 23.97 -3.28
N ASN A 39 16.44 23.92 -3.65
CA ASN A 39 16.98 24.63 -4.81
C ASN A 39 16.52 24.01 -6.13
N GLU A 40 16.42 22.68 -6.21
CA GLU A 40 15.87 21.98 -7.36
C GLU A 40 14.43 22.38 -7.65
N ILE A 41 13.57 22.34 -6.63
CA ILE A 41 12.17 22.76 -6.78
C ILE A 41 12.07 24.25 -7.09
N LYS A 42 12.81 25.12 -6.36
CA LYS A 42 12.79 26.56 -6.61
C LYS A 42 13.19 26.89 -8.05
N TYR A 43 14.26 26.28 -8.55
CA TYR A 43 14.68 26.44 -9.95
C TYR A 43 13.62 25.95 -10.94
N MET A 44 13.11 24.73 -10.74
CA MET A 44 12.14 24.12 -11.62
C MET A 44 10.85 24.94 -11.74
N ILE A 45 10.30 25.43 -10.61
CA ILE A 45 9.04 26.20 -10.62
C ILE A 45 9.21 27.66 -11.07
N SER A 46 10.43 28.20 -11.12
CA SER A 46 10.69 29.62 -11.43
C SER A 46 10.90 29.90 -12.92
N ASN A 47 11.08 28.89 -13.76
CA ASN A 47 11.34 29.04 -15.18
C ASN A 47 10.19 28.47 -16.04
N ASN A 48 10.21 28.72 -17.35
CA ASN A 48 9.19 28.26 -18.32
C ASN A 48 9.61 27.04 -19.14
N ASN A 49 10.73 26.37 -18.80
CA ASN A 49 11.15 25.15 -19.45
C ASN A 49 10.11 24.06 -19.20
N GLU A 50 9.82 23.21 -20.19
CA GLU A 50 8.89 22.10 -20.09
C GLU A 50 9.42 20.89 -19.31
N VAL A 51 10.47 21.06 -18.48
CA VAL A 51 10.99 20.05 -17.57
C VAL A 51 10.37 20.26 -16.21
N SER A 52 9.80 19.19 -15.64
CA SER A 52 9.18 19.23 -14.33
C SER A 52 9.13 17.87 -13.66
N PHE A 53 9.06 17.86 -12.34
CA PHE A 53 8.96 16.67 -11.49
C PHE A 53 8.16 16.98 -10.23
N HIS A 54 7.62 15.94 -9.58
CA HIS A 54 6.75 16.14 -8.41
C HIS A 54 7.55 16.46 -7.15
N LEU A 55 8.59 15.68 -6.89
CA LEU A 55 9.39 15.76 -5.66
C LEU A 55 10.89 15.84 -5.98
N ALA A 56 11.58 16.63 -5.18
CA ALA A 56 13.02 16.49 -4.98
C ALA A 56 13.27 16.05 -3.53
N VAL A 57 14.23 15.16 -3.33
CA VAL A 57 14.58 14.60 -2.02
C VAL A 57 16.08 14.71 -1.79
N ASP A 58 16.47 15.32 -0.68
CA ASP A 58 17.86 15.46 -0.26
C ASP A 58 18.15 14.78 1.10
N ASP A 59 19.30 15.03 1.65
CA ASP A 59 19.76 14.48 2.93
C ASP A 59 18.97 15.00 4.16
N LYS A 60 18.12 16.03 3.99
CA LYS A 60 17.38 16.69 5.07
C LYS A 60 15.88 16.73 4.89
N GLU A 61 15.41 16.90 3.67
CA GLU A 61 13.99 17.10 3.38
C GLU A 61 13.53 16.52 2.03
N ALA A 62 12.22 16.41 1.89
CA ALA A 62 11.53 16.20 0.61
C ALA A 62 10.66 17.42 0.30
N VAL A 63 10.78 17.99 -0.89
CA VAL A 63 10.04 19.18 -1.32
C VAL A 63 9.19 18.85 -2.54
N GLN A 64 7.91 19.20 -2.46
CA GLN A 64 6.96 19.00 -3.57
C GLN A 64 6.81 20.28 -4.39
N GLY A 65 7.03 20.18 -5.71
CA GLY A 65 6.90 21.29 -6.66
C GLY A 65 5.63 21.20 -7.53
N ILE A 66 5.21 20.00 -7.88
CA ILE A 66 4.02 19.78 -8.71
C ILE A 66 2.97 18.98 -7.91
N PRO A 67 1.67 19.36 -7.97
CA PRO A 67 0.59 18.58 -7.35
C PRO A 67 0.51 17.16 -7.91
N PHE A 68 0.30 16.15 -7.07
CA PHE A 68 0.27 14.74 -7.46
C PHE A 68 -0.86 14.35 -8.43
N ASN A 69 -1.86 15.18 -8.57
CA ASN A 69 -2.95 15.01 -9.53
C ASN A 69 -2.70 15.71 -10.87
N ARG A 70 -1.46 16.12 -11.13
CA ARG A 70 -1.02 16.75 -12.39
C ARG A 70 0.14 15.95 -12.98
N ASN A 71 0.25 15.95 -14.31
CA ASN A 71 1.38 15.34 -15.01
C ASN A 71 2.69 16.12 -14.79
N THR A 72 3.81 15.49 -15.14
CA THR A 72 5.12 16.15 -15.20
C THR A 72 5.85 15.78 -16.48
N TRP A 73 6.86 16.58 -16.84
CA TRP A 73 7.72 16.38 -18.01
C TRP A 73 9.11 15.93 -17.57
N ASN A 74 9.31 14.64 -17.35
CA ASN A 74 10.53 14.08 -16.73
C ASN A 74 11.08 12.84 -17.42
N ALA A 75 10.23 12.02 -18.04
CA ALA A 75 10.59 10.67 -18.48
C ALA A 75 11.04 10.59 -19.95
N GLY A 76 10.93 11.68 -20.73
CA GLY A 76 11.33 11.72 -22.13
C GLY A 76 10.42 10.90 -23.07
N ASP A 77 9.27 10.44 -22.62
CA ASP A 77 8.31 9.61 -23.36
C ASP A 77 7.10 10.39 -23.93
N GLY A 78 7.19 11.73 -23.98
CA GLY A 78 6.13 12.59 -24.49
C GLY A 78 4.82 12.43 -23.69
N ASN A 79 3.76 11.97 -24.33
CA ASN A 79 2.49 11.65 -23.68
C ASN A 79 2.43 10.21 -23.14
N GLY A 80 3.55 9.57 -22.96
CA GLY A 80 3.67 8.22 -22.43
C GLY A 80 3.39 8.12 -20.93
N LYS A 81 3.45 6.91 -20.43
CA LYS A 81 3.08 6.58 -19.04
C LYS A 81 4.03 7.16 -18.00
N GLY A 82 5.30 7.36 -18.34
CA GLY A 82 6.27 7.99 -17.45
C GLY A 82 5.86 9.41 -17.09
N ASN A 83 5.52 10.21 -18.09
CA ASN A 83 5.10 11.61 -17.93
C ASN A 83 3.64 11.75 -17.47
N ARG A 84 2.73 10.88 -17.94
CA ARG A 84 1.27 11.05 -17.78
C ARG A 84 0.67 10.25 -16.61
N GLU A 85 1.42 9.29 -16.07
CA GLU A 85 0.94 8.42 -14.98
C GLU A 85 1.97 8.26 -13.84
N GLY A 86 3.18 8.81 -13.98
CA GLY A 86 4.28 8.64 -13.03
C GLY A 86 4.37 9.77 -12.01
N LEU A 87 4.44 9.43 -10.71
CA LEU A 87 4.94 10.36 -9.69
C LEU A 87 6.46 10.40 -9.79
N SER A 88 7.01 11.48 -10.32
CA SER A 88 8.46 11.62 -10.53
C SER A 88 9.16 12.15 -9.30
N ILE A 89 10.26 11.49 -8.92
CA ILE A 89 11.04 11.77 -7.72
C ILE A 89 12.51 11.92 -8.12
N GLU A 90 13.07 13.10 -7.87
CA GLU A 90 14.48 13.41 -8.07
C GLU A 90 15.28 13.21 -6.77
N ILE A 91 16.32 12.38 -6.83
CA ILE A 91 17.27 12.19 -5.72
C ILE A 91 18.45 13.13 -5.94
N CYS A 92 18.64 14.03 -4.98
CA CYS A 92 19.64 15.10 -5.03
C CYS A 92 21.07 14.62 -4.77
N TYR A 93 22.07 15.50 -5.04
CA TYR A 93 23.51 15.28 -4.82
C TYR A 93 24.13 14.14 -5.61
N SER A 94 23.51 13.80 -6.72
CA SER A 94 23.96 12.64 -7.49
C SER A 94 25.26 12.86 -8.30
N LYS A 95 25.69 14.11 -8.50
CA LYS A 95 26.94 14.42 -9.19
C LYS A 95 28.16 14.06 -8.32
N SER A 96 28.30 14.65 -7.15
CA SER A 96 29.42 14.35 -6.23
C SER A 96 29.22 13.05 -5.46
N GLY A 97 27.97 12.67 -5.15
CA GLY A 97 27.69 11.47 -4.39
C GLY A 97 28.04 11.59 -2.91
N GLY A 98 28.73 10.57 -2.39
CA GLY A 98 29.17 10.51 -1.00
C GLY A 98 28.01 10.47 0.02
N ASP A 99 28.27 10.85 1.26
CA ASP A 99 27.33 10.74 2.38
C ASP A 99 26.01 11.48 2.17
N LYS A 100 26.07 12.64 1.48
CA LYS A 100 24.84 13.41 1.19
C LYS A 100 23.92 12.65 0.25
N PHE A 101 24.47 12.07 -0.82
CA PHE A 101 23.68 11.25 -1.74
C PHE A 101 23.14 10.00 -1.06
N ILE A 102 23.95 9.30 -0.27
CA ILE A 102 23.52 8.10 0.47
C ILE A 102 22.33 8.41 1.40
N LYS A 103 22.39 9.56 2.10
CA LYS A 103 21.29 10.02 2.95
C LYS A 103 20.06 10.43 2.12
N ALA A 104 20.25 11.14 1.00
CA ALA A 104 19.18 11.53 0.09
C ALA A 104 18.47 10.30 -0.49
N GLU A 105 19.23 9.29 -0.89
CA GLU A 105 18.68 8.03 -1.41
C GLU A 105 17.90 7.24 -0.34
N LYS A 106 18.41 7.17 0.90
CA LYS A 106 17.67 6.58 2.03
C LYS A 106 16.37 7.35 2.31
N ASN A 107 16.41 8.67 2.28
CA ASN A 107 15.22 9.50 2.45
C ASN A 107 14.22 9.29 1.30
N ALA A 108 14.70 9.17 0.07
CA ALA A 108 13.87 8.86 -1.10
C ALA A 108 13.20 7.48 -0.95
N ALA A 109 13.92 6.46 -0.47
CA ALA A 109 13.34 5.15 -0.18
C ALA A 109 12.19 5.24 0.84
N LYS A 110 12.36 6.03 1.91
CA LYS A 110 11.29 6.31 2.91
C LYS A 110 10.08 7.00 2.30
N ILE A 111 10.29 8.03 1.49
CA ILE A 111 9.20 8.77 0.81
C ILE A 111 8.48 7.86 -0.18
N ILE A 112 9.21 7.09 -0.97
CA ILE A 112 8.63 6.13 -1.93
C ILE A 112 7.79 5.09 -1.20
N ALA A 113 8.31 4.50 -0.13
CA ALA A 113 7.57 3.55 0.69
C ALA A 113 6.27 4.16 1.25
N THR A 114 6.32 5.43 1.69
CA THR A 114 5.13 6.18 2.13
C THR A 114 4.10 6.31 1.01
N LEU A 115 4.53 6.78 -0.17
CA LEU A 115 3.66 6.97 -1.33
C LEU A 115 3.05 5.67 -1.86
N LEU A 116 3.79 4.56 -1.80
CA LEU A 116 3.31 3.23 -2.13
C LEU A 116 2.22 2.79 -1.14
N LYS A 117 2.47 2.95 0.17
CA LYS A 117 1.51 2.61 1.24
C LYS A 117 0.21 3.40 1.09
N GLU A 118 0.29 4.73 0.93
CA GLU A 118 -0.87 5.61 0.77
C GLU A 118 -1.76 5.24 -0.42
N ARG A 119 -1.17 4.68 -1.49
CA ARG A 119 -1.87 4.35 -2.74
C ARG A 119 -2.18 2.87 -2.89
N ASN A 120 -1.83 2.07 -1.90
CA ASN A 120 -1.96 0.61 -1.97
C ASN A 120 -1.22 0.01 -3.19
N TRP A 121 -0.03 0.52 -3.47
CA TRP A 121 0.82 0.08 -4.57
C TRP A 121 1.91 -0.87 -4.09
N GLY A 122 2.26 -1.81 -4.99
CA GLY A 122 3.39 -2.69 -4.83
C GLY A 122 4.72 -2.09 -5.22
N ILE A 123 5.80 -2.77 -4.84
CA ILE A 123 7.16 -2.44 -5.28
C ILE A 123 7.30 -2.47 -6.82
N ASP A 124 6.46 -3.24 -7.51
CA ASP A 124 6.34 -3.30 -8.97
C ASP A 124 5.93 -1.96 -9.60
N LYS A 125 5.40 -1.03 -8.81
CA LYS A 125 5.06 0.33 -9.24
C LYS A 125 6.23 1.30 -9.16
N VAL A 126 7.37 0.89 -8.63
CA VAL A 126 8.60 1.69 -8.64
C VAL A 126 9.37 1.41 -9.92
N THR A 127 9.47 2.42 -10.75
CA THR A 127 10.13 2.38 -12.05
C THR A 127 11.24 3.43 -12.09
N LYS A 128 12.08 3.37 -13.10
CA LYS A 128 13.19 4.33 -13.32
C LYS A 128 13.01 5.05 -14.66
N HIS A 129 13.60 6.21 -14.80
CA HIS A 129 13.58 6.98 -16.06
C HIS A 129 13.97 6.13 -17.26
N GLN A 130 15.00 5.28 -17.12
CA GLN A 130 15.51 4.39 -18.18
C GLN A 130 14.44 3.43 -18.73
N ASP A 131 13.36 3.15 -17.98
CA ASP A 131 12.27 2.29 -18.44
C ASP A 131 11.37 2.96 -19.49
N TYR A 132 11.48 4.29 -19.67
CA TYR A 132 10.65 5.11 -20.57
C TYR A 132 11.44 5.73 -21.73
N SER A 133 12.75 5.90 -21.56
CA SER A 133 13.63 6.44 -22.59
C SER A 133 15.01 5.76 -22.52
N LYS A 134 15.88 6.03 -23.52
CA LYS A 134 17.25 5.47 -23.52
C LYS A 134 18.19 6.17 -22.53
N LYS A 135 17.74 7.15 -21.75
CA LYS A 135 18.58 7.89 -20.82
C LYS A 135 19.00 7.02 -19.65
N TYR A 136 20.30 6.92 -19.39
CA TYR A 136 20.84 6.22 -18.20
C TYR A 136 20.56 7.04 -16.93
N CYS A 137 19.37 6.87 -16.38
CA CYS A 137 18.88 7.58 -15.21
C CYS A 137 17.90 6.66 -14.44
N PRO A 138 18.00 6.60 -13.13
CA PRO A 138 18.87 7.35 -12.18
C PRO A 138 20.31 6.81 -12.15
N HIS A 139 21.26 7.53 -12.75
CA HIS A 139 22.60 7.02 -13.04
C HIS A 139 23.35 6.49 -11.81
N ARG A 140 23.46 7.28 -10.73
CA ARG A 140 24.18 6.87 -9.52
C ARG A 140 23.49 5.74 -8.75
N THR A 141 22.16 5.77 -8.69
CA THR A 141 21.39 4.67 -8.11
C THR A 141 21.56 3.37 -8.90
N LEU A 142 21.65 3.46 -10.24
CA LEU A 142 21.93 2.32 -11.13
C LEU A 142 23.35 1.80 -10.92
N ASP A 143 24.35 2.68 -10.86
CA ASP A 143 25.75 2.31 -10.60
C ASP A 143 25.91 1.57 -9.26
N MET A 144 25.15 1.97 -8.25
CA MET A 144 25.13 1.32 -6.92
C MET A 144 24.24 0.07 -6.87
N GLY A 145 23.46 -0.20 -7.89
CA GLY A 145 22.54 -1.34 -8.02
C GLY A 145 21.08 -1.00 -7.82
N TRP A 146 20.26 -1.17 -8.85
CA TRP A 146 18.81 -0.92 -8.79
C TRP A 146 18.10 -1.82 -7.79
N ASP A 147 18.43 -3.12 -7.76
CA ASP A 147 17.82 -4.07 -6.81
C ASP A 147 18.17 -3.73 -5.36
N ARG A 148 19.38 -3.21 -5.10
CA ARG A 148 19.75 -2.67 -3.78
C ARG A 148 18.80 -1.55 -3.36
N PHE A 149 18.51 -0.60 -4.26
CA PHE A 149 17.59 0.50 -3.98
C PHE A 149 16.14 0.00 -3.76
N LEU A 150 15.67 -0.93 -4.58
CA LEU A 150 14.37 -1.57 -4.36
C LEU A 150 14.30 -2.30 -3.02
N ASN A 151 15.39 -2.94 -2.58
CA ASN A 151 15.45 -3.59 -1.28
C ASN A 151 15.41 -2.57 -0.13
N MET A 152 16.06 -1.42 -0.24
CA MET A 152 15.91 -0.32 0.73
C MET A 152 14.45 0.14 0.85
N ILE A 153 13.73 0.27 -0.27
CA ILE A 153 12.30 0.61 -0.25
C ILE A 153 11.49 -0.50 0.42
N LYS A 154 11.79 -1.77 0.14
CA LYS A 154 11.13 -2.91 0.79
C LYS A 154 11.37 -2.94 2.29
N GLU A 155 12.58 -2.63 2.76
CA GLU A 155 12.91 -2.50 4.18
C GLU A 155 12.08 -1.39 4.83
N GLU A 156 11.93 -0.24 4.19
CA GLU A 156 11.09 0.86 4.67
C GLU A 156 9.58 0.54 4.59
N LEU A 157 9.15 -0.24 3.60
CA LEU A 157 7.79 -0.80 3.57
C LEU A 157 7.54 -1.72 4.77
N ASN A 158 8.55 -2.41 5.24
CA ASN A 158 8.50 -3.38 6.33
C ASN A 158 8.83 -2.76 7.70
N SER A 159 9.45 -1.57 7.72
CA SER A 159 9.88 -0.94 8.94
C SER A 159 8.68 -0.55 9.82
N ALA A 160 8.82 -0.77 11.12
CA ALA A 160 7.86 -0.38 12.15
C ALA A 160 7.77 1.15 12.35
N ASP A 161 8.70 1.93 11.76
CA ASP A 161 8.82 3.40 11.90
C ASP A 161 7.81 4.22 11.09
N TYR A 162 7.00 3.58 10.27
CA TYR A 162 5.81 4.24 9.77
C TYR A 162 4.81 4.32 10.93
N PRO A 163 4.11 5.46 11.15
CA PRO A 163 3.05 5.48 12.14
C PRO A 163 2.02 4.42 11.74
N SER A 164 2.24 3.21 12.21
CA SER A 164 1.25 2.15 12.12
C SER A 164 0.02 2.74 12.76
N LYS A 165 -1.14 2.62 12.13
CA LYS A 165 -2.39 2.89 12.84
C LYS A 165 -2.25 2.26 14.21
N PRO A 166 -2.58 2.97 15.30
CA PRO A 166 -2.52 2.39 16.63
C PRO A 166 -3.26 1.05 16.63
N LYS A 167 -2.89 0.15 17.50
CA LYS A 167 -3.63 -1.10 17.63
C LYS A 167 -5.09 -0.75 17.88
N TYR A 168 -6.00 -1.43 17.21
CA TYR A 168 -7.43 -1.29 17.49
C TYR A 168 -7.71 -1.69 18.95
N THR A 169 -8.31 -0.82 19.72
CA THR A 169 -8.53 -1.03 21.18
C THR A 169 -9.97 -1.33 21.53
N GLY A 170 -10.89 -1.25 20.56
CA GLY A 170 -12.31 -1.57 20.77
C GLY A 170 -12.60 -3.07 20.66
N ASN A 171 -13.81 -3.46 21.03
CA ASN A 171 -14.28 -4.82 20.84
C ASN A 171 -14.57 -5.10 19.37
N ILE A 172 -14.12 -6.25 18.89
CA ILE A 172 -14.47 -6.82 17.59
C ILE A 172 -15.39 -8.03 17.88
N THR A 173 -16.64 -7.95 17.42
CA THR A 173 -17.58 -9.06 17.50
C THR A 173 -17.71 -9.70 16.13
N TYR A 174 -17.55 -11.01 16.03
CA TYR A 174 -17.59 -11.71 14.74
C TYR A 174 -18.17 -13.11 14.86
N LYS A 175 -18.70 -13.61 13.75
CA LYS A 175 -19.25 -14.96 13.61
C LYS A 175 -19.01 -15.49 12.21
N VAL A 176 -19.01 -16.80 12.06
CA VAL A 176 -18.80 -17.47 10.78
C VAL A 176 -19.98 -18.36 10.40
N TYR A 177 -20.16 -18.52 9.09
CA TYR A 177 -21.11 -19.48 8.54
C TYR A 177 -20.45 -20.85 8.40
N ASP A 178 -20.98 -21.84 9.11
CA ASP A 178 -20.54 -23.23 9.06
C ASP A 178 -21.20 -23.93 7.86
N ASN A 179 -20.38 -24.35 6.90
CA ASN A 179 -20.89 -24.96 5.66
C ASN A 179 -21.51 -26.36 5.87
N ILE A 180 -21.17 -27.03 6.98
CA ILE A 180 -21.77 -28.33 7.33
C ILE A 180 -23.12 -28.12 8.02
N LYS A 181 -23.17 -27.26 9.04
CA LYS A 181 -24.41 -26.92 9.77
C LYS A 181 -25.35 -26.02 8.98
N LYS A 182 -24.86 -25.39 7.89
CA LYS A 182 -25.60 -24.46 7.02
C LYS A 182 -26.23 -23.29 7.80
N THR A 183 -25.51 -22.77 8.79
CA THR A 183 -25.96 -21.67 9.64
C THR A 183 -24.77 -20.85 10.16
N TYR A 184 -25.07 -19.61 10.58
CA TYR A 184 -24.10 -18.81 11.34
C TYR A 184 -24.01 -19.36 12.76
N LEU A 185 -22.78 -19.54 13.22
CA LEU A 185 -22.50 -19.91 14.61
C LEU A 185 -22.69 -18.70 15.55
N PRO A 186 -22.80 -18.91 16.87
CA PRO A 186 -22.85 -17.84 17.84
C PRO A 186 -21.67 -16.88 17.66
N PRO A 187 -21.87 -15.57 17.92
CA PRO A 187 -20.77 -14.60 17.83
C PRO A 187 -19.79 -14.76 18.99
N VAL A 188 -18.54 -14.38 18.71
CA VAL A 188 -17.45 -14.29 19.69
C VAL A 188 -16.88 -12.87 19.70
N ILE A 189 -16.19 -12.50 20.79
CA ILE A 189 -15.62 -11.16 20.97
C ILE A 189 -14.11 -11.29 21.12
N ASN A 190 -13.37 -10.56 20.30
CA ASN A 190 -11.91 -10.51 20.29
C ASN A 190 -11.31 -11.94 20.26
N ASP A 191 -10.21 -12.15 20.97
CA ASP A 191 -9.54 -13.44 21.10
C ASP A 191 -9.94 -14.21 22.38
N GLN A 192 -11.08 -13.84 23.01
CA GLN A 192 -11.64 -14.60 24.15
C GLN A 192 -12.01 -16.01 23.75
N ASP A 193 -12.43 -16.19 22.48
CA ASP A 193 -12.71 -17.49 21.86
C ASP A 193 -12.43 -17.40 20.36
N TYR A 194 -12.78 -18.42 19.61
CA TYR A 194 -12.70 -18.45 18.15
C TYR A 194 -14.07 -18.68 17.52
N ALA A 195 -14.30 -18.07 16.35
CA ALA A 195 -15.46 -18.37 15.54
C ALA A 195 -15.16 -19.55 14.60
N GLY A 196 -16.04 -20.56 14.62
CA GLY A 196 -15.92 -21.77 13.82
C GLY A 196 -16.05 -23.05 14.64
N ASN A 197 -16.17 -24.18 13.97
CA ASN A 197 -16.10 -25.53 14.54
C ASN A 197 -14.88 -26.25 13.97
N LYS A 198 -14.10 -26.91 14.82
CA LYS A 198 -12.96 -27.71 14.37
C LYS A 198 -13.42 -28.70 13.28
N ASN A 199 -12.70 -28.71 12.18
CA ASN A 199 -12.94 -29.55 10.99
C ASN A 199 -14.22 -29.22 10.17
N HIS A 200 -14.90 -28.11 10.46
CA HIS A 200 -16.02 -27.64 9.64
C HIS A 200 -15.60 -26.43 8.81
N ALA A 201 -15.50 -26.59 7.50
CA ALA A 201 -15.16 -25.46 6.63
C ALA A 201 -16.17 -24.32 6.73
N ILE A 202 -15.69 -23.08 6.70
CA ILE A 202 -16.51 -21.87 6.76
C ILE A 202 -16.72 -21.29 5.36
N GLY A 203 -17.91 -20.67 5.14
CA GLY A 203 -18.30 -20.08 3.86
C GLY A 203 -18.60 -18.58 3.92
N GLY A 204 -18.69 -18.01 5.11
CA GLY A 204 -18.98 -16.59 5.28
C GLY A 204 -18.52 -16.05 6.62
N ILE A 205 -18.14 -14.78 6.66
CA ILE A 205 -17.69 -14.08 7.88
C ILE A 205 -18.52 -12.81 8.04
N LYS A 206 -19.16 -12.66 9.19
CA LYS A 206 -19.75 -11.41 9.67
C LYS A 206 -18.94 -10.87 10.82
N ALA A 207 -18.76 -9.55 10.84
CA ALA A 207 -18.05 -8.89 11.92
C ALA A 207 -18.58 -7.47 12.12
N LYS A 208 -18.32 -6.91 13.30
CA LYS A 208 -18.50 -5.49 13.63
C LYS A 208 -17.41 -5.05 14.57
N ALA A 209 -16.98 -3.82 14.43
CA ALA A 209 -16.09 -3.14 15.36
C ALA A 209 -16.90 -2.25 16.28
N GLN A 210 -16.45 -2.06 17.51
CA GLN A 210 -17.08 -1.11 18.45
C GLN A 210 -16.98 0.33 17.92
N HIS A 211 -15.91 0.66 17.19
CA HIS A 211 -15.67 1.97 16.58
C HIS A 211 -15.18 1.80 15.15
N GLY A 212 -15.68 2.62 14.21
CA GLY A 212 -15.32 2.57 12.80
C GLY A 212 -15.87 1.35 12.06
N ASN A 213 -15.26 1.03 10.95
CA ASN A 213 -15.62 -0.09 10.11
C ASN A 213 -14.52 -1.15 10.08
N LEU A 214 -14.92 -2.41 9.97
CA LEU A 214 -14.07 -3.52 9.59
C LEU A 214 -14.25 -3.81 8.10
N TYR A 215 -13.16 -4.12 7.45
CA TYR A 215 -13.11 -4.53 6.05
C TYR A 215 -12.60 -5.95 5.99
N ILE A 216 -13.32 -6.82 5.32
CA ILE A 216 -12.94 -8.22 5.14
C ILE A 216 -12.96 -8.57 3.66
N LYS A 217 -11.96 -9.32 3.23
CA LYS A 217 -11.82 -9.85 1.89
C LYS A 217 -11.46 -11.32 1.97
N CYS A 218 -12.30 -12.19 1.41
CA CYS A 218 -12.09 -13.63 1.40
C CYS A 218 -11.60 -14.13 0.04
N HIS A 219 -10.78 -15.17 0.05
CA HIS A 219 -10.50 -15.98 -1.10
C HIS A 219 -11.26 -17.30 -0.99
N ILE A 220 -11.85 -17.75 -2.09
CA ILE A 220 -12.66 -18.98 -2.17
C ILE A 220 -11.87 -20.04 -2.90
N ILE A 221 -11.84 -21.26 -2.38
CA ILE A 221 -11.17 -22.40 -3.01
C ILE A 221 -11.67 -22.58 -4.45
N GLY A 222 -10.72 -22.73 -5.37
CA GLY A 222 -10.98 -22.89 -6.81
C GLY A 222 -11.10 -21.59 -7.59
N LYS A 223 -11.22 -20.42 -6.95
CA LYS A 223 -11.19 -19.14 -7.65
C LYS A 223 -9.76 -18.65 -7.87
N LYS A 224 -9.54 -17.89 -8.96
CA LYS A 224 -8.24 -17.25 -9.25
C LYS A 224 -8.10 -15.93 -8.52
N ALA A 225 -9.19 -15.21 -8.29
CA ALA A 225 -9.23 -13.88 -7.69
C ALA A 225 -9.86 -13.92 -6.29
N TRP A 226 -9.50 -12.92 -5.47
CA TRP A 226 -10.17 -12.62 -4.21
C TRP A 226 -11.58 -12.08 -4.48
N GLU A 227 -12.54 -12.40 -3.59
CA GLU A 227 -13.84 -11.77 -3.61
C GLU A 227 -13.75 -10.26 -3.35
N GLU A 228 -14.83 -9.52 -3.62
CA GLU A 228 -14.87 -8.09 -3.33
C GLU A 228 -14.70 -7.80 -1.82
N THR A 229 -14.16 -6.63 -1.52
CA THR A 229 -14.03 -6.17 -0.13
C THR A 229 -15.40 -5.80 0.42
N VAL A 230 -15.74 -6.34 1.57
CA VAL A 230 -16.98 -6.00 2.28
C VAL A 230 -16.64 -5.14 3.49
N SER A 231 -17.28 -3.96 3.59
CA SER A 231 -17.26 -3.11 4.79
C SER A 231 -18.32 -3.61 5.77
N LEU A 232 -17.91 -3.98 6.97
CA LEU A 232 -18.76 -4.60 7.97
C LEU A 232 -18.88 -3.69 9.21
N ASN A 233 -20.12 -3.50 9.66
CA ASN A 233 -20.47 -2.68 10.81
C ASN A 233 -21.70 -3.27 11.53
N GLU A 234 -22.22 -2.56 12.53
CA GLU A 234 -23.39 -2.99 13.32
C GLU A 234 -24.60 -3.33 12.44
N LYS A 235 -24.91 -2.47 11.46
CA LYS A 235 -26.06 -2.66 10.55
C LYS A 235 -25.92 -3.94 9.73
N ASN A 236 -24.71 -4.25 9.27
CA ASN A 236 -24.43 -5.43 8.47
C ASN A 236 -24.40 -6.70 9.31
N PHE A 237 -24.01 -6.59 10.59
CA PHE A 237 -23.88 -7.76 11.47
C PHE A 237 -25.21 -8.48 11.71
N THR A 238 -26.31 -7.75 11.79
CA THR A 238 -27.68 -8.26 12.01
C THR A 238 -28.41 -8.56 10.69
N SER A 239 -28.03 -7.96 9.56
CA SER A 239 -28.68 -8.11 8.26
C SER A 239 -28.53 -9.52 7.68
N SER A 240 -29.53 -9.99 6.95
CA SER A 240 -29.47 -11.22 6.13
C SER A 240 -29.03 -10.97 4.68
N SER A 241 -28.83 -9.72 4.28
CA SER A 241 -28.40 -9.33 2.92
C SER A 241 -27.07 -9.99 2.51
N SER A 242 -26.91 -10.28 1.22
CA SER A 242 -25.66 -10.81 0.63
C SER A 242 -24.46 -9.87 0.82
N ASN A 243 -24.68 -8.57 0.95
CA ASN A 243 -23.61 -7.59 1.18
C ASN A 243 -23.26 -7.43 2.67
N ALA A 244 -23.85 -8.23 3.54
CA ALA A 244 -23.69 -8.17 4.98
C ALA A 244 -22.63 -9.16 5.53
N TYR A 245 -21.91 -9.84 4.65
CA TYR A 245 -20.85 -10.78 5.02
C TYR A 245 -19.80 -10.87 3.91
N SER A 246 -18.59 -11.28 4.25
CA SER A 246 -17.54 -11.61 3.28
C SER A 246 -17.47 -13.12 3.08
N GLY A 247 -17.32 -13.55 1.84
CA GLY A 247 -17.32 -14.96 1.42
C GLY A 247 -18.52 -15.35 0.56
N ILE A 248 -18.71 -16.64 0.33
CA ILE A 248 -19.85 -17.21 -0.41
C ILE A 248 -20.39 -18.40 0.40
N LEU A 249 -21.62 -18.30 0.87
CA LEU A 249 -22.24 -19.35 1.68
C LEU A 249 -22.27 -20.68 0.91
N GLY A 250 -21.85 -21.76 1.57
CA GLY A 250 -21.72 -23.08 0.96
C GLY A 250 -20.45 -23.30 0.12
N LYS A 251 -19.58 -22.27 -0.02
CA LYS A 251 -18.26 -22.41 -0.62
C LYS A 251 -17.18 -22.23 0.44
N ASN A 252 -16.07 -22.92 0.31
CA ASN A 252 -15.03 -22.93 1.32
C ASN A 252 -14.07 -21.75 1.14
N ILE A 253 -13.89 -20.98 2.20
CA ILE A 253 -12.85 -19.93 2.31
C ILE A 253 -11.53 -20.62 2.64
N ASP A 254 -10.44 -20.21 2.00
CA ASP A 254 -9.09 -20.71 2.27
C ASP A 254 -8.12 -19.61 2.73
N MET A 255 -8.40 -18.35 2.42
CA MET A 255 -7.61 -17.22 2.89
C MET A 255 -8.52 -16.02 3.20
N VAL A 256 -8.12 -15.21 4.18
CA VAL A 256 -8.85 -14.01 4.59
C VAL A 256 -7.89 -12.86 4.86
N LYS A 257 -8.28 -11.64 4.46
CA LYS A 257 -7.67 -10.36 4.82
C LYS A 257 -8.65 -9.55 5.63
N ILE A 258 -8.18 -8.96 6.75
CA ILE A 258 -9.01 -8.17 7.66
C ILE A 258 -8.25 -6.90 8.04
N TRP A 259 -8.94 -5.75 7.99
CA TRP A 259 -8.39 -4.47 8.45
C TRP A 259 -9.50 -3.54 8.91
N SER A 260 -9.13 -2.45 9.58
CA SER A 260 -10.06 -1.41 10.05
C SER A 260 -9.59 -0.02 9.62
N ASP A 261 -10.53 0.94 9.51
CA ASP A 261 -10.23 2.36 9.35
C ASP A 261 -9.75 3.02 10.66
N SER A 262 -10.07 2.44 11.82
CA SER A 262 -9.84 3.01 13.15
C SER A 262 -8.63 2.43 13.89
N GLY A 263 -7.89 1.50 13.29
CA GLY A 263 -6.71 0.87 13.91
C GLY A 263 -6.27 -0.37 13.17
N HIS A 264 -5.11 -0.95 13.52
CA HIS A 264 -4.74 -2.25 12.99
C HIS A 264 -5.36 -3.37 13.83
N VAL A 265 -5.79 -4.41 13.16
CA VAL A 265 -6.39 -5.62 13.73
C VAL A 265 -5.41 -6.78 13.54
N ASP A 266 -5.18 -7.55 14.59
CA ASP A 266 -4.48 -8.81 14.48
C ASP A 266 -5.50 -9.94 14.33
N TYR A 267 -5.23 -10.89 13.45
CA TYR A 267 -6.12 -12.01 13.19
C TYR A 267 -5.35 -13.26 12.77
N ARG A 268 -5.94 -14.42 12.98
CA ARG A 268 -5.41 -15.70 12.55
C ARG A 268 -6.51 -16.67 12.16
N ALA A 269 -6.15 -17.71 11.43
CA ALA A 269 -7.04 -18.78 11.03
C ALA A 269 -6.42 -20.16 11.30
N SER A 270 -7.24 -21.19 11.32
CA SER A 270 -6.81 -22.58 11.16
C SER A 270 -7.48 -23.19 9.95
N SER A 271 -6.85 -24.15 9.33
CA SER A 271 -7.49 -24.97 8.28
C SER A 271 -8.03 -26.27 8.87
N VAL A 272 -8.99 -26.86 8.18
CA VAL A 272 -9.50 -28.19 8.51
C VAL A 272 -8.34 -29.16 8.75
N GLY A 273 -8.34 -29.83 9.88
CA GLY A 273 -7.30 -30.78 10.29
C GLY A 273 -6.03 -30.14 10.86
N THR A 274 -5.96 -28.81 11.06
CA THR A 274 -4.76 -28.15 11.59
C THR A 274 -5.01 -27.39 12.88
N ASN A 275 -3.93 -26.98 13.53
CA ASN A 275 -3.97 -25.96 14.58
C ASN A 275 -4.03 -24.56 13.96
N PHE A 276 -4.22 -23.52 14.79
CA PHE A 276 -4.11 -22.14 14.34
C PHE A 276 -2.73 -21.85 13.79
N TYR A 277 -2.69 -21.10 12.69
CA TYR A 277 -1.48 -20.48 12.16
C TYR A 277 -1.08 -19.29 13.03
N GLU A 278 0.09 -18.72 12.73
CA GLU A 278 0.58 -17.53 13.40
C GLU A 278 -0.36 -16.32 13.17
N TRP A 279 -0.31 -15.37 14.10
CA TRP A 279 -1.06 -14.12 13.99
C TRP A 279 -0.57 -13.29 12.80
N VAL A 280 -1.51 -12.74 12.06
CA VAL A 280 -1.31 -11.80 10.96
C VAL A 280 -1.80 -10.43 11.42
N SER A 281 -1.00 -9.39 11.22
CA SER A 281 -1.40 -8.03 11.55
C SER A 281 -1.90 -7.28 10.31
N SER A 282 -2.99 -6.53 10.44
CA SER A 282 -3.46 -5.65 9.36
C SER A 282 -2.54 -4.45 9.09
N LYS A 283 -1.48 -4.26 9.89
CA LYS A 283 -0.37 -3.35 9.56
C LYS A 283 0.20 -3.61 8.17
N SER A 284 0.18 -4.87 7.73
CA SER A 284 0.76 -5.34 6.47
C SER A 284 -0.28 -5.74 5.41
N VAL A 285 -1.57 -5.55 5.65
CA VAL A 285 -2.64 -6.02 4.73
C VAL A 285 -2.50 -5.46 3.32
N ASN A 286 -1.98 -4.25 3.20
CA ASN A 286 -1.85 -3.55 1.93
C ASN A 286 -0.42 -3.57 1.35
N LEU A 287 0.49 -4.36 1.95
CA LEU A 287 1.88 -4.46 1.49
C LEU A 287 2.03 -5.60 0.49
N PRO A 288 2.46 -5.34 -0.75
CA PRO A 288 2.75 -6.39 -1.71
C PRO A 288 3.92 -7.28 -1.25
N GLY A 289 3.76 -8.58 -1.42
CA GLY A 289 4.80 -9.55 -1.07
C GLY A 289 4.80 -10.00 0.39
N HIS A 290 3.97 -9.41 1.26
CA HIS A 290 3.73 -9.93 2.60
C HIS A 290 2.56 -10.92 2.60
N ASN A 291 2.67 -11.97 3.43
CA ASN A 291 1.56 -12.83 3.84
C ASN A 291 0.58 -12.00 4.69
N SER A 292 -0.07 -11.00 4.09
CA SER A 292 -1.07 -10.15 4.72
C SER A 292 -2.43 -10.83 4.78
N TYR A 293 -2.47 -12.15 4.79
CA TYR A 293 -3.69 -12.94 4.91
C TYR A 293 -3.48 -14.10 5.89
N ALA A 294 -4.54 -14.48 6.59
CA ALA A 294 -4.59 -15.70 7.37
C ALA A 294 -5.18 -16.83 6.52
N GLY A 295 -4.67 -18.05 6.73
CA GLY A 295 -5.06 -19.24 5.97
C GLY A 295 -4.00 -19.68 4.97
N VAL A 296 -4.28 -20.75 4.26
CA VAL A 296 -3.38 -21.37 3.27
C VAL A 296 -4.18 -21.69 2.01
N LYS A 297 -3.72 -21.22 0.86
CA LYS A 297 -4.37 -21.44 -0.43
C LYS A 297 -4.66 -22.91 -0.67
N GLY A 298 -5.93 -23.20 -0.99
CA GLY A 298 -6.42 -24.55 -1.26
C GLY A 298 -6.78 -25.36 0.00
N LYS A 299 -6.54 -24.86 1.22
CA LYS A 299 -6.92 -25.52 2.47
C LYS A 299 -8.09 -24.80 3.14
N PRO A 300 -9.26 -25.43 3.30
CA PRO A 300 -10.43 -24.78 3.88
C PRO A 300 -10.15 -24.26 5.29
N ILE A 301 -10.49 -23.02 5.58
CA ILE A 301 -10.51 -22.48 6.94
C ILE A 301 -11.67 -23.08 7.71
N ASP A 302 -11.43 -23.47 8.96
CA ASP A 302 -12.47 -23.97 9.90
C ASP A 302 -12.71 -23.04 11.09
N ARG A 303 -11.69 -22.28 11.51
CA ARG A 303 -11.79 -21.36 12.65
C ARG A 303 -11.00 -20.10 12.38
N ILE A 304 -11.47 -18.99 12.98
CA ILE A 304 -10.83 -17.67 12.90
C ILE A 304 -10.82 -16.99 14.26
N GLN A 305 -9.79 -16.20 14.55
CA GLN A 305 -9.70 -15.29 15.70
C GLN A 305 -9.29 -13.90 15.25
N MET A 306 -9.77 -12.87 15.97
CA MET A 306 -9.47 -11.45 15.75
C MET A 306 -9.21 -10.75 17.08
N LYS A 307 -8.28 -9.75 17.11
CA LYS A 307 -8.07 -8.86 18.27
C LYS A 307 -7.51 -7.51 17.86
#